data_5063bd7f08c0e7746cb0240de1e2ca3c
#
_entry.id   5063bd7f08c0e7746cb0240de1e2ca3c
#
_cell.length_a   1.000
_cell.length_b   1.000
_cell.length_c   1.000
_cell.angle_alpha   90.00
_cell.angle_beta   90.00
_cell.angle_gamma   90.00
#
_symmetry.space_group_name_H-M   'P 1'
#
loop_
_entity.id
_entity.type
_entity.pdbx_description
1 polymer ?
#
loop_
_entity_poly.entity_id
_entity_poly.type
_entity_poly.pdbx_seq_one_letter_code
_entity_poly.pdbx_strand_id
1 'polypeptide(L)'
;ISRIVYELGLGDKVIGRDASSSFPEIADRPLVTTDGHQLNAEAILALNPSVIITDTSLGPWDVVLQLRDAGVPVVVVDSHRSPENVEALTEAVGAALGVPDQGRELGERTRAQIAPDSETRQLRTVFLYARGSAGVYYMFGEDSGADALITAAGGYDVSSEVGWKGAKPANDEGLIAAQPDVIIMMNKGLE
;
A
#
# COMPACT_ATOMS: atom_id res chain seq x y z
N ILE A 1 4.40 -0.50 4.66
CA ILE A 1 5.61 -0.88 5.42
C ILE A 1 5.59 -0.22 6.79
N SER A 2 5.54 1.11 6.89
CA SER A 2 5.60 1.84 8.17
C SER A 2 4.56 1.37 9.20
N ARG A 3 3.35 0.99 8.77
CA ARG A 3 2.34 0.41 9.65
C ARG A 3 2.77 -0.93 10.23
N ILE A 4 3.44 -1.78 9.43
CA ILE A 4 3.98 -3.07 9.91
C ILE A 4 5.04 -2.83 10.98
N VAL A 5 5.95 -1.88 10.76
CA VAL A 5 6.98 -1.52 11.76
C VAL A 5 6.33 -1.08 13.08
N TYR A 6 5.25 -0.31 13.01
CA TYR A 6 4.50 0.13 14.18
C TYR A 6 3.83 -1.05 14.91
N GLU A 7 3.15 -1.93 14.18
CA GLU A 7 2.47 -3.12 14.73
C GLU A 7 3.46 -4.14 15.35
N LEU A 8 4.71 -4.12 14.90
CA LEU A 8 5.82 -4.87 15.53
C LEU A 8 6.33 -4.22 16.83
N GLY A 9 5.74 -3.11 17.28
CA GLY A 9 6.17 -2.37 18.47
C GLY A 9 7.44 -1.54 18.28
N LEU A 10 7.87 -1.33 17.02
CA LEU A 10 9.09 -0.61 16.66
C LEU A 10 8.80 0.78 16.07
N GLY A 11 7.61 1.33 16.27
CA GLY A 11 7.20 2.62 15.73
C GLY A 11 8.08 3.80 16.18
N ASP A 12 8.65 3.74 17.38
CA ASP A 12 9.62 4.72 17.89
C ASP A 12 10.95 4.72 17.11
N LYS A 13 11.26 3.65 16.40
CA LYS A 13 12.45 3.52 15.55
C LYS A 13 12.26 4.11 14.15
N VAL A 14 11.04 4.47 13.77
CA VAL A 14 10.77 5.15 12.50
C VAL A 14 11.27 6.58 12.57
N ILE A 15 12.35 6.90 11.86
CA ILE A 15 12.98 8.22 11.85
C ILE A 15 12.65 9.04 10.61
N GLY A 16 12.07 8.42 9.58
CA GLY A 16 11.63 9.06 8.35
C GLY A 16 10.51 8.26 7.70
N ARG A 17 9.67 8.93 6.94
CA ARG A 17 8.50 8.33 6.27
C ARG A 17 8.29 8.85 4.85
N ASP A 18 7.66 8.06 4.02
CA ASP A 18 7.12 8.51 2.73
C ASP A 18 5.80 9.31 2.92
N ALA A 19 5.36 9.97 1.84
CA ALA A 19 4.15 10.80 1.87
C ALA A 19 2.86 10.00 2.11
N SER A 20 2.82 8.71 1.75
CA SER A 20 1.66 7.84 1.96
C SER A 20 1.52 7.33 3.39
N SER A 21 2.62 7.32 4.13
CA SER A 21 2.66 6.92 5.55
C SER A 21 2.24 8.08 6.46
N SER A 22 0.94 8.37 6.53
CA SER A 22 0.38 9.57 7.19
C SER A 22 -0.47 9.27 8.44
N PHE A 23 -0.41 8.06 9.01
CA PHE A 23 -1.16 7.75 10.21
C PHE A 23 -0.61 8.50 11.44
N PRO A 24 -1.47 8.81 12.45
CA PRO A 24 -1.15 9.79 13.50
C PRO A 24 0.17 9.54 14.23
N GLU A 25 0.51 8.29 14.49
CA GLU A 25 1.65 7.89 15.32
C GLU A 25 3.02 8.19 14.68
N ILE A 26 3.08 8.38 13.36
CA ILE A 26 4.29 8.75 12.63
C ILE A 26 4.14 10.00 11.78
N ALA A 27 3.00 10.68 11.84
CA ALA A 27 2.69 11.83 10.98
C ALA A 27 3.68 13.01 11.16
N ASP A 28 4.31 13.12 12.32
CA ASP A 28 5.32 14.13 12.67
C ASP A 28 6.74 13.78 12.19
N ARG A 29 6.96 12.54 11.70
CA ARG A 29 8.27 12.11 11.20
C ARG A 29 8.65 12.86 9.92
N PRO A 30 9.94 13.19 9.71
CA PRO A 30 10.40 13.83 8.49
C PRO A 30 9.99 13.08 7.23
N LEU A 31 9.54 13.85 6.22
CA LEU A 31 9.29 13.29 4.88
C LEU A 31 10.61 13.06 4.16
N VAL A 32 10.78 11.87 3.59
CA VAL A 32 11.95 11.47 2.79
C VAL A 32 11.61 11.29 1.31
N THR A 33 10.39 11.68 0.92
CA THR A 33 9.96 11.71 -0.49
C THR A 33 9.57 13.11 -0.89
N THR A 34 9.84 13.47 -2.15
CA THR A 34 9.40 14.70 -2.80
C THR A 34 8.38 14.39 -3.88
N ASP A 35 7.60 15.39 -4.31
CA ASP A 35 6.64 15.31 -5.43
C ASP A 35 5.76 14.04 -5.43
N GLY A 36 5.28 13.70 -4.24
CA GLY A 36 4.40 12.57 -4.00
C GLY A 36 5.12 11.25 -3.68
N HIS A 37 6.08 10.80 -4.47
CA HIS A 37 6.67 9.46 -4.30
C HIS A 37 8.14 9.34 -4.70
N GLN A 38 8.79 10.42 -5.10
CA GLN A 38 10.21 10.35 -5.45
C GLN A 38 11.09 10.35 -4.19
N LEU A 39 12.01 9.39 -4.11
CA LEU A 39 12.97 9.30 -3.01
C LEU A 39 13.94 10.49 -3.05
N ASN A 40 14.22 11.06 -1.88
CA ASN A 40 15.23 12.09 -1.71
C ASN A 40 16.42 11.55 -0.90
N ALA A 41 17.52 11.24 -1.61
CA ALA A 41 18.70 10.64 -0.99
C ALA A 41 19.32 11.52 0.11
N GLU A 42 19.39 12.84 -0.11
CA GLU A 42 19.96 13.76 0.89
C GLU A 42 19.12 13.77 2.17
N ALA A 43 17.80 13.88 2.05
CA ALA A 43 16.89 13.85 3.19
C ALA A 43 17.00 12.53 3.96
N ILE A 44 17.12 11.40 3.25
CA ILE A 44 17.29 10.08 3.84
C ILE A 44 18.62 9.99 4.59
N LEU A 45 19.73 10.34 3.95
CA LEU A 45 21.07 10.25 4.53
C LEU A 45 21.26 11.20 5.72
N ALA A 46 20.62 12.38 5.69
CA ALA A 46 20.66 13.34 6.80
C ALA A 46 20.05 12.79 8.10
N LEU A 47 19.15 11.80 8.00
CA LEU A 47 18.57 11.12 9.17
C LEU A 47 19.46 10.02 9.73
N ASN A 48 20.58 9.71 9.07
CA ASN A 48 21.52 8.65 9.47
C ASN A 48 20.81 7.31 9.79
N PRO A 49 20.04 6.74 8.85
CA PRO A 49 19.29 5.52 9.10
C PRO A 49 20.22 4.31 9.23
N SER A 50 19.86 3.37 10.10
CA SER A 50 20.54 2.06 10.20
C SER A 50 20.06 1.06 9.17
N VAL A 51 18.85 1.24 8.65
CA VAL A 51 18.25 0.44 7.57
C VAL A 51 17.18 1.27 6.85
N ILE A 52 17.08 1.06 5.56
CA ILE A 52 15.99 1.59 4.72
C ILE A 52 15.16 0.41 4.26
N ILE A 53 13.84 0.47 4.49
CA ILE A 53 12.90 -0.53 3.98
C ILE A 53 12.00 0.17 2.97
N THR A 54 12.03 -0.32 1.74
CA THR A 54 11.26 0.22 0.62
C THR A 54 10.59 -0.91 -0.13
N ASP A 55 9.71 -0.59 -1.06
CA ASP A 55 9.13 -1.57 -1.96
C ASP A 55 9.43 -1.24 -3.44
N THR A 56 9.02 -2.13 -4.32
CA THR A 56 9.30 -2.03 -5.76
C THR A 56 8.52 -0.91 -6.46
N SER A 57 7.56 -0.26 -5.78
CA SER A 57 6.77 0.84 -6.34
C SER A 57 7.46 2.21 -6.22
N LEU A 58 8.49 2.33 -5.36
CA LEU A 58 9.21 3.57 -5.14
C LEU A 58 10.43 3.67 -6.07
N GLY A 59 10.68 4.89 -6.52
CA GLY A 59 11.79 5.22 -7.41
C GLY A 59 12.24 6.67 -7.25
N PRO A 60 13.15 7.10 -8.08
CA PRO A 60 13.86 6.33 -9.11
C PRO A 60 14.92 5.37 -8.54
N TRP A 61 15.18 4.27 -9.23
CA TRP A 61 16.09 3.21 -8.76
C TRP A 61 17.55 3.63 -8.62
N ASP A 62 18.00 4.61 -9.36
CA ASP A 62 19.33 5.20 -9.22
C ASP A 62 19.53 5.82 -7.83
N VAL A 63 18.48 6.39 -7.21
CA VAL A 63 18.51 6.86 -5.83
C VAL A 63 18.68 5.70 -4.85
N VAL A 64 18.00 4.58 -5.08
CA VAL A 64 18.16 3.37 -4.25
C VAL A 64 19.59 2.86 -4.32
N LEU A 65 20.18 2.82 -5.51
CA LEU A 65 21.58 2.43 -5.69
C LEU A 65 22.54 3.40 -4.98
N GLN A 66 22.30 4.70 -5.10
CA GLN A 66 23.09 5.73 -4.41
C GLN A 66 23.06 5.55 -2.87
N LEU A 67 21.92 5.22 -2.29
CA LEU A 67 21.78 4.95 -0.86
C LEU A 67 22.59 3.73 -0.43
N ARG A 68 22.58 2.67 -1.24
CA ARG A 68 23.39 1.46 -1.02
C ARG A 68 24.90 1.76 -1.12
N ASP A 69 25.30 2.56 -2.10
CA ASP A 69 26.69 2.97 -2.29
C ASP A 69 27.18 3.84 -1.14
N ALA A 70 26.29 4.57 -0.48
CA ALA A 70 26.58 5.31 0.75
C ALA A 70 26.73 4.40 1.98
N GLY A 71 26.61 3.08 1.82
CA GLY A 71 26.79 2.09 2.87
C GLY A 71 25.56 1.86 3.77
N VAL A 72 24.40 2.39 3.41
CA VAL A 72 23.17 2.15 4.17
C VAL A 72 22.49 0.85 3.67
N PRO A 73 22.19 -0.12 4.54
CA PRO A 73 21.44 -1.30 4.16
C PRO A 73 20.07 -0.91 3.61
N VAL A 74 19.74 -1.37 2.39
CA VAL A 74 18.44 -1.16 1.77
C VAL A 74 17.78 -2.51 1.55
N VAL A 75 16.63 -2.71 2.18
CA VAL A 75 15.78 -3.89 2.02
C VAL A 75 14.60 -3.51 1.14
N VAL A 76 14.46 -4.20 0.02
CA VAL A 76 13.35 -4.01 -0.92
C VAL A 76 12.37 -5.16 -0.74
N VAL A 77 11.14 -4.84 -0.35
CA VAL A 77 10.07 -5.83 -0.20
C VAL A 77 9.13 -5.78 -1.40
N ASP A 78 8.33 -6.82 -1.57
CA ASP A 78 7.33 -6.87 -2.62
C ASP A 78 6.26 -5.78 -2.43
N SER A 79 5.93 -5.08 -3.52
CA SER A 79 4.85 -4.08 -3.53
C SER A 79 3.45 -4.69 -3.66
N HIS A 80 3.35 -5.99 -3.97
CA HIS A 80 2.05 -6.65 -4.15
C HIS A 80 1.27 -6.69 -2.84
N ARG A 81 0.08 -6.10 -2.85
CA ARG A 81 -0.81 -5.98 -1.70
C ARG A 81 -1.99 -6.93 -1.89
N SER A 82 -1.87 -8.13 -1.34
CA SER A 82 -2.96 -9.11 -1.32
C SER A 82 -3.00 -9.86 0.00
N PRO A 83 -4.14 -10.46 0.36
CA PRO A 83 -4.24 -11.31 1.55
C PRO A 83 -3.22 -12.44 1.57
N GLU A 84 -2.88 -13.00 0.41
CA GLU A 84 -1.92 -14.10 0.26
C GLU A 84 -0.49 -13.67 0.55
N ASN A 85 -0.17 -12.40 0.27
CA ASN A 85 1.19 -11.87 0.44
C ASN A 85 1.45 -11.23 1.82
N VAL A 86 0.44 -11.11 2.67
CA VAL A 86 0.58 -10.39 3.94
C VAL A 86 1.61 -11.05 4.86
N GLU A 87 1.63 -12.38 4.93
CA GLU A 87 2.57 -13.12 5.77
C GLU A 87 4.01 -12.93 5.30
N ALA A 88 4.28 -13.09 4.01
CA ALA A 88 5.60 -12.89 3.43
C ALA A 88 6.10 -11.44 3.62
N LEU A 89 5.20 -10.46 3.47
CA LEU A 89 5.53 -9.06 3.65
C LEU A 89 5.88 -8.72 5.10
N THR A 90 5.08 -9.19 6.06
CA THR A 90 5.32 -8.93 7.49
C THR A 90 6.58 -9.64 7.98
N GLU A 91 6.82 -10.87 7.53
CA GLU A 91 8.05 -11.61 7.86
C GLU A 91 9.29 -10.91 7.27
N ALA A 92 9.23 -10.45 6.02
CA ALA A 92 10.34 -9.73 5.39
C ALA A 92 10.67 -8.42 6.13
N VAL A 93 9.66 -7.66 6.54
CA VAL A 93 9.86 -6.44 7.35
C VAL A 93 10.41 -6.79 8.73
N GLY A 94 9.87 -7.82 9.38
CA GLY A 94 10.37 -8.31 10.67
C GLY A 94 11.84 -8.76 10.60
N ALA A 95 12.20 -9.50 9.55
CA ALA A 95 13.57 -9.94 9.32
C ALA A 95 14.53 -8.76 9.11
N ALA A 96 14.11 -7.75 8.34
CA ALA A 96 14.88 -6.53 8.12
C ALA A 96 15.16 -5.75 9.42
N LEU A 97 14.30 -5.90 10.42
CA LEU A 97 14.39 -5.24 11.72
C LEU A 97 14.99 -6.15 12.83
N GLY A 98 15.38 -7.38 12.48
CA GLY A 98 15.95 -8.34 13.43
C GLY A 98 14.93 -9.05 14.33
N VAL A 99 13.64 -9.01 13.96
CA VAL A 99 12.53 -9.63 14.70
C VAL A 99 11.68 -10.55 13.79
N PRO A 100 12.28 -11.53 13.10
CA PRO A 100 11.58 -12.35 12.09
C PRO A 100 10.40 -13.14 12.67
N ASP A 101 10.53 -13.67 13.91
CA ASP A 101 9.46 -14.44 14.54
C ASP A 101 8.22 -13.57 14.83
N GLN A 102 8.43 -12.34 15.29
CA GLN A 102 7.32 -11.38 15.50
C GLN A 102 6.68 -10.98 14.17
N GLY A 103 7.48 -10.85 13.10
CA GLY A 103 6.98 -10.60 11.74
C GLY A 103 6.07 -11.70 11.25
N ARG A 104 6.46 -12.97 11.46
CA ARG A 104 5.66 -14.15 11.11
C ARG A 104 4.36 -14.20 11.91
N GLU A 105 4.43 -14.04 13.23
CA GLU A 105 3.26 -14.04 14.12
C GLU A 105 2.25 -12.93 13.75
N LEU A 106 2.76 -11.74 13.42
CA LEU A 106 1.92 -10.63 12.94
C LEU A 106 1.22 -11.00 11.63
N GLY A 107 1.94 -11.64 10.70
CA GLY A 107 1.41 -12.09 9.41
C GLY A 107 0.28 -13.08 9.56
N GLU A 108 0.51 -14.16 10.34
CA GLU A 108 -0.47 -15.19 10.62
C GLU A 108 -1.75 -14.61 11.25
N ARG A 109 -1.59 -13.74 12.26
CA ARG A 109 -2.71 -13.08 12.93
C ARG A 109 -3.49 -12.17 11.96
N THR A 110 -2.78 -11.40 11.13
CA THR A 110 -3.42 -10.51 10.14
C THR A 110 -4.15 -11.31 9.08
N ARG A 111 -3.53 -12.39 8.57
CA ARG A 111 -4.15 -13.29 7.59
C ARG A 111 -5.44 -13.90 8.11
N ALA A 112 -5.44 -14.33 9.37
CA ALA A 112 -6.63 -14.91 10.00
C ALA A 112 -7.79 -13.90 10.11
N GLN A 113 -7.50 -12.60 10.23
CA GLN A 113 -8.51 -11.54 10.30
C GLN A 113 -9.09 -11.18 8.91
N ILE A 114 -8.39 -11.50 7.83
CA ILE A 114 -8.82 -11.20 6.45
C ILE A 114 -9.72 -12.30 5.87
N ALA A 115 -9.96 -13.40 6.59
CA ALA A 115 -10.78 -14.49 6.09
C ALA A 115 -12.17 -13.96 5.65
N PRO A 116 -12.61 -14.24 4.39
CA PRO A 116 -13.91 -13.78 3.93
C PRO A 116 -15.04 -14.44 4.73
N ASP A 117 -16.07 -13.67 5.04
CA ASP A 117 -17.30 -14.23 5.57
C ASP A 117 -17.98 -15.08 4.48
N SER A 118 -18.09 -16.38 4.74
CA SER A 118 -18.64 -17.37 3.80
C SER A 118 -20.13 -17.17 3.47
N GLU A 119 -20.84 -16.36 4.25
CA GLU A 119 -22.25 -16.05 4.05
C GLU A 119 -22.51 -14.77 3.26
N THR A 120 -21.47 -14.04 2.88
CA THR A 120 -21.60 -12.75 2.19
C THR A 120 -22.04 -12.97 0.73
N ARG A 121 -23.16 -12.35 0.33
CA ARG A 121 -23.57 -12.26 -1.06
C ARG A 121 -22.46 -11.57 -1.87
N GLN A 122 -22.02 -12.18 -2.97
CA GLN A 122 -21.05 -11.57 -3.89
C GLN A 122 -21.68 -10.34 -4.57
N LEU A 123 -21.54 -9.18 -3.92
CA LEU A 123 -21.99 -7.91 -4.47
C LEU A 123 -21.01 -7.44 -5.56
N ARG A 124 -21.56 -6.99 -6.66
CA ARG A 124 -20.80 -6.37 -7.75
C ARG A 124 -20.17 -5.07 -7.24
N THR A 125 -18.87 -5.04 -7.11
CA THR A 125 -18.16 -3.98 -6.40
C THR A 125 -17.14 -3.32 -7.31
N VAL A 126 -17.02 -2.00 -7.20
CA VAL A 126 -15.99 -1.20 -7.86
C VAL A 126 -15.26 -0.36 -6.83
N PHE A 127 -13.96 -0.17 -7.02
CA PHE A 127 -13.15 0.73 -6.20
C PHE A 127 -12.82 2.00 -7.00
N LEU A 128 -13.22 3.15 -6.47
CA LEU A 128 -12.98 4.45 -7.07
C LEU A 128 -12.07 5.33 -6.19
N TYR A 129 -11.28 6.14 -6.85
CA TYR A 129 -10.52 7.22 -6.24
C TYR A 129 -10.88 8.55 -6.90
N ALA A 130 -11.58 9.42 -6.17
CA ALA A 130 -11.83 10.79 -6.60
C ALA A 130 -10.57 11.64 -6.38
N ARG A 131 -10.16 12.41 -7.40
CA ARG A 131 -8.98 13.26 -7.34
C ARG A 131 -9.37 14.71 -7.67
N GLY A 132 -9.32 15.56 -6.63
CA GLY A 132 -9.57 16.99 -6.76
C GLY A 132 -11.00 17.36 -7.10
N SER A 133 -11.25 18.66 -7.31
CA SER A 133 -12.57 19.23 -7.56
C SER A 133 -13.05 19.14 -9.01
N ALA A 134 -12.29 18.52 -9.90
CA ALA A 134 -12.55 18.53 -11.35
C ALA A 134 -13.50 17.43 -11.84
N GLY A 135 -14.14 16.67 -10.94
CA GLY A 135 -15.02 15.55 -11.33
C GLY A 135 -14.26 14.38 -11.99
N VAL A 136 -12.93 14.35 -11.86
CA VAL A 136 -12.10 13.27 -12.39
C VAL A 136 -11.97 12.20 -11.31
N TYR A 137 -12.33 10.98 -11.65
CA TYR A 137 -12.11 9.83 -10.80
C TYR A 137 -11.42 8.70 -11.55
N TYR A 138 -10.74 7.86 -10.77
CA TYR A 138 -10.02 6.70 -11.28
C TYR A 138 -10.71 5.45 -10.78
N MET A 139 -10.86 4.46 -11.64
CA MET A 139 -11.24 3.12 -11.25
C MET A 139 -9.98 2.29 -11.08
N PHE A 140 -9.93 1.55 -9.99
CA PHE A 140 -8.88 0.60 -9.67
C PHE A 140 -9.36 -0.78 -10.09
N GLY A 141 -8.65 -1.38 -11.02
CA GLY A 141 -8.96 -2.69 -11.56
C GLY A 141 -7.95 -3.76 -11.15
N GLU A 142 -7.89 -4.80 -11.94
CA GLU A 142 -6.99 -5.94 -11.76
C GLU A 142 -5.53 -5.47 -11.56
N ASP A 143 -4.77 -6.14 -10.70
CA ASP A 143 -3.38 -5.82 -10.34
C ASP A 143 -3.19 -4.48 -9.58
N SER A 144 -4.24 -3.81 -9.15
CA SER A 144 -4.16 -2.58 -8.36
C SER A 144 -4.11 -2.82 -6.85
N GLY A 145 -4.44 -4.03 -6.41
CA GLY A 145 -4.68 -4.38 -5.01
C GLY A 145 -6.13 -4.13 -4.56
N ALA A 146 -6.92 -3.37 -5.31
CA ALA A 146 -8.35 -3.19 -5.03
C ALA A 146 -9.15 -4.47 -5.31
N ASP A 147 -8.80 -5.18 -6.38
CA ASP A 147 -9.32 -6.50 -6.74
C ASP A 147 -9.15 -7.51 -5.59
N ALA A 148 -7.96 -7.58 -5.01
CA ALA A 148 -7.69 -8.44 -3.86
C ALA A 148 -8.48 -8.01 -2.61
N LEU A 149 -8.61 -6.70 -2.36
CA LEU A 149 -9.39 -6.16 -1.25
C LEU A 149 -10.90 -6.48 -1.41
N ILE A 150 -11.45 -6.27 -2.60
CA ILE A 150 -12.85 -6.56 -2.91
C ILE A 150 -13.14 -8.05 -2.69
N THR A 151 -12.28 -8.92 -3.24
CA THR A 151 -12.41 -10.38 -3.09
C THR A 151 -12.29 -10.81 -1.63
N ALA A 152 -11.35 -10.25 -0.87
CA ALA A 152 -11.18 -10.55 0.54
C ALA A 152 -12.39 -10.12 1.39
N ALA A 153 -13.09 -9.06 0.96
CA ALA A 153 -14.34 -8.61 1.58
C ALA A 153 -15.58 -9.42 1.12
N GLY A 154 -15.41 -10.47 0.29
CA GLY A 154 -16.50 -11.29 -0.22
C GLY A 154 -17.25 -10.67 -1.41
N GLY A 155 -16.76 -9.57 -1.98
CA GLY A 155 -17.31 -8.91 -3.15
C GLY A 155 -16.85 -9.56 -4.47
N TYR A 156 -17.49 -9.14 -5.54
CA TYR A 156 -17.09 -9.44 -6.92
C TYR A 156 -16.57 -8.17 -7.60
N ASP A 157 -15.31 -8.18 -8.01
CA ASP A 157 -14.72 -7.03 -8.71
C ASP A 157 -15.20 -6.95 -10.16
N VAL A 158 -16.02 -5.95 -10.47
CA VAL A 158 -16.57 -5.75 -11.82
C VAL A 158 -15.55 -5.21 -12.81
N SER A 159 -14.40 -4.73 -12.37
CA SER A 159 -13.34 -4.25 -13.24
C SER A 159 -12.80 -5.33 -14.17
N SER A 160 -12.86 -6.60 -13.72
CA SER A 160 -12.45 -7.76 -14.51
C SER A 160 -13.30 -7.96 -15.75
N GLU A 161 -14.61 -7.66 -15.71
CA GLU A 161 -15.51 -7.81 -16.85
C GLU A 161 -15.24 -6.80 -17.96
N VAL A 162 -14.77 -5.61 -17.60
CA VAL A 162 -14.44 -4.52 -18.52
C VAL A 162 -12.96 -4.45 -18.88
N GLY A 163 -12.17 -5.45 -18.43
CA GLY A 163 -10.74 -5.57 -18.75
C GLY A 163 -9.88 -4.43 -18.19
N TRP A 164 -10.23 -3.88 -17.05
CA TRP A 164 -9.47 -2.80 -16.43
C TRP A 164 -8.35 -3.33 -15.57
N LYS A 165 -7.13 -2.83 -15.83
CA LYS A 165 -5.92 -3.17 -15.10
C LYS A 165 -5.26 -1.91 -14.54
N GLY A 166 -4.77 -2.03 -13.30
CA GLY A 166 -4.17 -0.91 -12.58
C GLY A 166 -5.18 0.22 -12.31
N ALA A 167 -4.69 1.43 -12.12
CA ALA A 167 -5.53 2.62 -11.94
C ALA A 167 -5.73 3.33 -13.28
N LYS A 168 -6.96 3.49 -13.71
CA LYS A 168 -7.30 4.19 -14.97
C LYS A 168 -8.34 5.28 -14.74
N PRO A 169 -8.25 6.41 -15.48
CA PRO A 169 -9.33 7.38 -15.49
C PRO A 169 -10.64 6.72 -15.91
N ALA A 170 -11.69 6.98 -15.16
CA ALA A 170 -13.03 6.50 -15.42
C ALA A 170 -13.97 7.67 -15.72
N ASN A 171 -15.07 7.36 -16.37
CA ASN A 171 -16.17 8.29 -16.61
C ASN A 171 -17.49 7.65 -16.18
N ASP A 172 -18.54 8.45 -16.12
CA ASP A 172 -19.86 8.00 -15.68
C ASP A 172 -20.42 6.88 -16.56
N GLU A 173 -20.16 6.94 -17.86
CA GLU A 173 -20.62 5.92 -18.81
C GLU A 173 -20.00 4.55 -18.53
N GLY A 174 -18.69 4.52 -18.28
CA GLY A 174 -17.99 3.27 -17.93
C GLY A 174 -18.46 2.72 -16.58
N LEU A 175 -18.72 3.58 -15.62
CA LEU A 175 -19.24 3.19 -14.30
C LEU A 175 -20.67 2.63 -14.41
N ILE A 176 -21.53 3.29 -15.18
CA ILE A 176 -22.90 2.82 -15.43
C ILE A 176 -22.89 1.48 -16.18
N ALA A 177 -22.02 1.32 -17.17
CA ALA A 177 -21.87 0.08 -17.92
C ALA A 177 -21.41 -1.11 -17.05
N ALA A 178 -20.58 -0.85 -16.05
CA ALA A 178 -20.11 -1.85 -15.09
C ALA A 178 -21.21 -2.33 -14.13
N GLN A 179 -22.30 -1.57 -13.97
CA GLN A 179 -23.45 -1.92 -13.11
C GLN A 179 -23.07 -2.42 -11.72
N PRO A 180 -22.29 -1.67 -10.93
CA PRO A 180 -21.92 -2.08 -9.58
C PRO A 180 -23.11 -2.00 -8.62
N ASP A 181 -23.19 -2.95 -7.68
CA ASP A 181 -24.09 -2.87 -6.53
C ASP A 181 -23.51 -1.99 -5.42
N VAL A 182 -22.17 -1.95 -5.36
CA VAL A 182 -21.40 -1.23 -4.31
C VAL A 182 -20.25 -0.46 -4.92
N ILE A 183 -20.07 0.76 -4.47
CA ILE A 183 -18.91 1.60 -4.78
C ILE A 183 -18.11 1.81 -3.50
N ILE A 184 -16.85 1.35 -3.50
CA ILE A 184 -15.89 1.64 -2.45
C ILE A 184 -15.09 2.87 -2.85
N MET A 185 -14.94 3.82 -1.96
CA MET A 185 -14.15 5.04 -2.19
C MET A 185 -13.26 5.34 -1.01
N MET A 186 -12.08 5.91 -1.28
CA MET A 186 -11.27 6.51 -0.23
C MET A 186 -11.91 7.83 0.21
N ASN A 187 -12.01 8.06 1.53
CA ASN A 187 -12.51 9.34 2.06
C ASN A 187 -11.59 10.53 1.73
N LYS A 188 -10.28 10.28 1.58
CA LYS A 188 -9.32 11.28 1.12
C LYS A 188 -9.58 11.58 -0.36
N GLY A 189 -9.96 12.81 -0.66
CA GLY A 189 -10.32 13.26 -2.02
C GLY A 189 -11.82 13.52 -2.20
N LEU A 190 -12.62 13.32 -1.15
CA LEU A 190 -14.03 13.71 -1.09
C LEU A 190 -14.23 15.10 -0.45
N GLU A 191 -13.15 15.75 -0.01
CA GLU A 191 -13.13 17.10 0.59
C GLU A 191 -12.89 18.18 -0.45
#